data_049ed7b895e4bef06ac0faec4dea63dd
#
_entry.id   049ed7b895e4bef06ac0faec4dea63dd
#
_cell.length_a   1.000
_cell.length_b   1.000
_cell.length_c   1.000
_cell.angle_alpha   90.00
_cell.angle_beta   90.00
_cell.angle_gamma   90.00
#
_symmetry.space_group_name_H-M   'P 1'
#
loop_
_entity.id
_entity.type
_entity.pdbx_description
1 polymer ?
#
loop_
_entity_poly.entity_id
_entity_poly.type
_entity_poly.pdbx_seq_one_letter_code
_entity_poly.pdbx_strand_id
1 'polypeptide(L)'
;SDGGKIKYIFETHFHADFVSGHVTLSEKSGAPIVFGPNASTEFESITATDNQEFKLGNVTIKVLHTPGHTMESTCYLLLDDNGKEHSLFSGDTLFLGDVGRPDLAQKAASITQEDLAGILFDSLRNKIMTLPDETVVYPGHGAGSACGKNMSKETVGSIGEQKEINYALRADMTKEEFIKEVTDGLAPPPAYFPMNVMMNKSGYQSIDKVIEKGKTGLSPTALEAAANETEAI
;
A
#
# COMPACT_ATOMS: atom_id res chain seq x y z
N SER A 1 -10.62 25.90 -2.63
CA SER A 1 -9.46 25.40 -1.84
C SER A 1 -9.16 26.45 -0.79
N ASP A 2 -8.97 26.02 0.44
CA ASP A 2 -8.79 26.89 1.62
C ASP A 2 -7.35 27.46 1.71
N GLY A 3 -6.62 27.53 0.60
CA GLY A 3 -5.24 28.04 0.53
C GLY A 3 -4.17 27.11 1.12
N GLY A 4 -4.54 25.90 1.53
CA GLY A 4 -3.59 24.90 2.03
C GLY A 4 -2.62 24.44 0.95
N LYS A 5 -1.37 24.13 1.36
CA LYS A 5 -0.35 23.55 0.50
C LYS A 5 -0.09 22.10 0.90
N ILE A 6 0.03 21.20 -0.07
CA ILE A 6 0.48 19.81 0.17
C ILE A 6 1.94 19.89 0.62
N LYS A 7 2.24 19.30 1.78
CA LYS A 7 3.58 19.29 2.36
C LYS A 7 4.34 18.00 2.07
N TYR A 8 3.65 16.87 2.08
CA TYR A 8 4.18 15.54 1.78
C TYR A 8 3.13 14.71 1.05
N ILE A 9 3.59 13.73 0.29
CA ILE A 9 2.79 12.69 -0.35
C ILE A 9 3.30 11.37 0.22
N PHE A 10 2.47 10.68 0.99
CA PHE A 10 2.84 9.42 1.64
C PHE A 10 2.28 8.24 0.84
N GLU A 11 3.15 7.29 0.50
CA GLU A 11 2.79 6.01 -0.12
C GLU A 11 3.09 4.89 0.87
N THR A 12 2.13 3.99 1.08
CA THR A 12 2.27 2.88 2.02
C THR A 12 3.13 1.75 1.45
N HIS A 13 3.08 1.53 0.15
CA HIS A 13 3.83 0.51 -0.59
C HIS A 13 3.70 0.77 -2.10
N PHE A 14 4.38 -0.03 -2.92
CA PHE A 14 4.17 0.00 -4.37
C PHE A 14 2.91 -0.80 -4.73
N HIS A 15 1.80 -0.11 -4.97
CA HIS A 15 0.51 -0.72 -5.32
C HIS A 15 0.62 -1.60 -6.56
N ALA A 16 -0.01 -2.78 -6.51
CA ALA A 16 -0.07 -3.70 -7.64
C ALA A 16 -1.36 -3.55 -8.45
N ASP A 17 -2.43 -3.16 -7.82
CA ASP A 17 -3.78 -3.13 -8.40
C ASP A 17 -4.08 -1.85 -9.20
N PHE A 18 -3.33 -0.76 -8.98
CA PHE A 18 -3.45 0.49 -9.74
C PHE A 18 -2.13 1.25 -9.84
N VAL A 19 -2.06 2.20 -10.77
CA VAL A 19 -0.97 3.18 -10.86
C VAL A 19 -1.33 4.37 -9.98
N SER A 20 -0.59 4.56 -8.89
CA SER A 20 -0.81 5.62 -7.92
C SER A 20 -0.48 7.00 -8.50
N GLY A 21 -1.19 8.04 -8.07
CA GLY A 21 -1.04 9.41 -8.57
C GLY A 21 0.16 10.19 -7.99
N HIS A 22 1.05 9.58 -7.23
CA HIS A 22 2.09 10.23 -6.44
C HIS A 22 3.05 11.09 -7.27
N VAL A 23 3.53 10.59 -8.42
CA VAL A 23 4.45 11.34 -9.30
C VAL A 23 3.76 12.58 -9.86
N THR A 24 2.56 12.43 -10.43
CA THR A 24 1.78 13.55 -10.96
C THR A 24 1.44 14.59 -9.88
N LEU A 25 1.12 14.12 -8.68
CA LEU A 25 0.79 15.00 -7.55
C LEU A 25 2.03 15.77 -7.08
N SER A 26 3.18 15.10 -7.02
CA SER A 26 4.47 15.72 -6.70
C SER A 26 4.86 16.78 -7.73
N GLU A 27 4.78 16.48 -9.02
CA GLU A 27 5.04 17.43 -10.11
C GLU A 27 4.14 18.68 -10.02
N LYS A 28 2.85 18.51 -9.72
CA LYS A 28 1.88 19.61 -9.65
C LYS A 28 2.00 20.45 -8.37
N SER A 29 2.38 19.85 -7.24
CA SER A 29 2.41 20.51 -5.92
C SER A 29 3.79 20.95 -5.46
N GLY A 30 4.85 20.32 -5.98
CA GLY A 30 6.23 20.45 -5.49
C GLY A 30 6.46 19.72 -4.16
N ALA A 31 5.50 18.93 -3.69
CA ALA A 31 5.63 18.17 -2.45
C ALA A 31 6.47 16.91 -2.65
N PRO A 32 7.39 16.57 -1.73
CA PRO A 32 8.16 15.36 -1.81
C PRO A 32 7.28 14.12 -1.57
N ILE A 33 7.60 13.03 -2.28
CA ILE A 33 7.01 11.71 -2.07
C ILE A 33 7.79 11.01 -0.96
N VAL A 34 7.07 10.37 -0.04
CA VAL A 34 7.64 9.65 1.11
C VAL A 34 7.17 8.20 1.04
N PHE A 35 8.13 7.29 1.01
CA PHE A 35 7.94 5.86 1.22
C PHE A 35 8.56 5.41 2.53
N GLY A 36 8.17 4.24 3.02
CA GLY A 36 8.79 3.61 4.17
C GLY A 36 10.14 2.95 3.86
N PRO A 37 10.71 2.26 4.85
CA PRO A 37 11.97 1.53 4.68
C PRO A 37 11.91 0.50 3.55
N ASN A 38 13.07 0.17 2.98
CA ASN A 38 13.24 -0.78 1.87
C ASN A 38 12.63 -0.35 0.52
N ALA A 39 11.93 0.77 0.44
CA ALA A 39 11.49 1.31 -0.84
C ALA A 39 12.67 1.85 -1.64
N SER A 40 12.71 1.52 -2.93
CA SER A 40 13.69 2.02 -3.89
C SER A 40 12.97 2.46 -5.15
N THR A 41 13.03 3.74 -5.47
CA THR A 41 12.38 4.38 -6.64
C THR A 41 13.41 4.83 -7.65
N GLU A 42 12.99 4.97 -8.91
CA GLU A 42 13.80 5.55 -9.99
C GLU A 42 13.55 7.07 -10.16
N PHE A 43 12.72 7.66 -9.30
CA PHE A 43 12.46 9.09 -9.19
C PHE A 43 12.84 9.59 -7.80
N GLU A 44 12.94 10.90 -7.63
CA GLU A 44 13.28 11.50 -6.35
C GLU A 44 12.19 11.25 -5.31
N SER A 45 12.55 10.62 -4.20
CA SER A 45 11.66 10.34 -3.06
C SER A 45 12.45 10.32 -1.75
N ILE A 46 11.74 10.44 -0.64
CA ILE A 46 12.26 10.25 0.71
C ILE A 46 12.00 8.80 1.11
N THR A 47 13.04 8.01 1.32
CA THR A 47 12.93 6.71 1.98
C THR A 47 13.05 6.92 3.48
N ALA A 48 11.93 6.90 4.17
CA ALA A 48 11.89 7.12 5.61
C ALA A 48 12.40 5.89 6.37
N THR A 49 12.92 6.12 7.56
CA THR A 49 13.28 5.05 8.49
C THR A 49 12.10 4.67 9.38
N ASP A 50 12.14 3.47 9.95
CA ASP A 50 11.13 3.05 10.94
C ASP A 50 11.14 4.01 12.14
N ASN A 51 9.95 4.38 12.61
CA ASN A 51 9.71 5.38 13.66
C ASN A 51 10.10 6.83 13.30
N GLN A 52 10.46 7.12 12.05
CA GLN A 52 10.68 8.50 11.63
C GLN A 52 9.39 9.32 11.76
N GLU A 53 9.53 10.58 12.17
CA GLU A 53 8.41 11.49 12.37
C GLU A 53 8.44 12.66 11.38
N PHE A 54 7.26 12.99 10.85
CA PHE A 54 7.02 14.12 9.97
C PHE A 54 6.03 15.09 10.62
N LYS A 55 6.47 16.30 10.92
CA LYS A 55 5.62 17.33 11.53
C LYS A 55 4.72 18.04 10.51
N LEU A 56 3.41 18.09 10.79
CA LEU A 56 2.38 18.77 10.01
C LEU A 56 1.63 19.76 10.91
N GLY A 57 2.18 20.96 11.07
CA GLY A 57 1.65 21.90 12.08
C GLY A 57 1.80 21.32 13.48
N ASN A 58 0.70 21.18 14.20
CA ASN A 58 0.67 20.64 15.57
C ASN A 58 0.59 19.10 15.64
N VAL A 59 0.28 18.44 14.53
CA VAL A 59 0.19 16.97 14.48
C VAL A 59 1.46 16.35 13.90
N THR A 60 1.62 15.04 14.08
CA THR A 60 2.78 14.30 13.62
C THR A 60 2.34 13.05 12.89
N ILE A 61 2.96 12.75 11.75
CA ILE A 61 2.88 11.45 11.10
C ILE A 61 4.12 10.64 11.48
N LYS A 62 3.92 9.50 12.12
CA LYS A 62 4.98 8.55 12.48
C LYS A 62 4.96 7.35 11.53
N VAL A 63 6.13 6.99 11.05
CA VAL A 63 6.34 5.85 10.14
C VAL A 63 6.42 4.56 10.95
N LEU A 64 5.60 3.58 10.61
CA LEU A 64 5.66 2.23 11.16
C LEU A 64 5.97 1.24 10.03
N HIS A 65 7.20 0.75 9.95
CA HIS A 65 7.56 -0.27 8.96
C HIS A 65 6.87 -1.59 9.30
N THR A 66 5.99 -2.05 8.42
CA THR A 66 5.13 -3.22 8.62
C THR A 66 5.21 -4.17 7.41
N PRO A 67 6.39 -4.75 7.13
CA PRO A 67 6.57 -5.65 6.00
C PRO A 67 5.72 -6.91 6.11
N GLY A 68 5.46 -7.55 4.96
CA GLY A 68 4.75 -8.82 4.86
C GLY A 68 3.81 -8.90 3.67
N HIS A 69 2.94 -7.90 3.45
CA HIS A 69 2.23 -7.75 2.18
C HIS A 69 3.24 -7.46 1.06
N THR A 70 4.08 -6.44 1.26
CA THR A 70 5.34 -6.23 0.53
C THR A 70 6.47 -5.97 1.53
N MET A 71 7.73 -5.98 1.06
CA MET A 71 8.88 -5.76 1.96
C MET A 71 9.03 -4.31 2.39
N GLU A 72 8.54 -3.35 1.60
CA GLU A 72 8.52 -1.92 1.90
C GLU A 72 7.23 -1.47 2.56
N SER A 73 6.25 -2.36 2.78
CA SER A 73 4.96 -2.02 3.39
C SER A 73 5.12 -1.24 4.69
N THR A 74 4.36 -0.18 4.79
CA THR A 74 4.47 0.82 5.87
C THR A 74 3.08 1.33 6.22
N CYS A 75 2.81 1.41 7.51
CA CYS A 75 1.67 2.15 8.04
C CYS A 75 2.12 3.56 8.47
N TYR A 76 1.22 4.52 8.38
CA TYR A 76 1.44 5.87 8.87
C TYR A 76 0.50 6.15 10.03
N LEU A 77 1.09 6.41 11.20
CA LEU A 77 0.36 6.70 12.44
C LEU A 77 0.28 8.22 12.65
N LEU A 78 -0.92 8.75 12.68
CA LEU A 78 -1.20 10.13 13.04
C LEU A 78 -1.20 10.26 14.56
N LEU A 79 -0.31 11.09 15.07
CA LEU A 79 -0.32 11.56 16.44
C LEU A 79 -1.00 12.93 16.50
N ASP A 80 -1.88 13.12 17.47
CA ASP A 80 -2.56 14.39 17.70
C ASP A 80 -1.60 15.50 18.22
N ASP A 81 -2.13 16.65 18.56
CA ASP A 81 -1.38 17.80 19.07
C ASP A 81 -0.75 17.57 20.46
N ASN A 82 -1.20 16.54 21.19
CA ASN A 82 -0.63 16.09 22.46
C ASN A 82 0.36 14.93 22.30
N GLY A 83 0.56 14.46 21.08
CA GLY A 83 1.43 13.31 20.76
C GLY A 83 0.78 11.94 21.01
N LYS A 84 -0.55 11.89 21.19
CA LYS A 84 -1.30 10.64 21.38
C LYS A 84 -1.66 10.03 20.02
N GLU A 85 -1.63 8.69 19.96
CA GLU A 85 -2.06 7.93 18.79
C GLU A 85 -3.54 8.19 18.50
N HIS A 86 -3.83 8.68 17.28
CA HIS A 86 -5.17 9.04 16.86
C HIS A 86 -5.69 8.15 15.73
N SER A 87 -4.93 8.04 14.63
CA SER A 87 -5.36 7.32 13.43
C SER A 87 -4.22 6.59 12.76
N LEU A 88 -4.49 5.41 12.23
CA LEU A 88 -3.58 4.57 11.48
C LEU A 88 -4.03 4.49 10.01
N PHE A 89 -3.20 4.95 9.09
CA PHE A 89 -3.31 4.68 7.67
C PHE A 89 -2.56 3.38 7.41
N SER A 90 -3.28 2.27 7.40
CA SER A 90 -2.69 0.94 7.46
C SER A 90 -2.24 0.37 6.12
N GLY A 91 -2.59 1.04 5.00
CA GLY A 91 -2.34 0.48 3.67
C GLY A 91 -2.89 -0.93 3.57
N ASP A 92 -2.08 -1.84 3.04
CA ASP A 92 -2.42 -3.25 2.88
C ASP A 92 -1.82 -4.15 4.00
N THR A 93 -1.33 -3.55 5.08
CA THR A 93 -0.92 -4.32 6.27
C THR A 93 -2.14 -4.83 7.04
N LEU A 94 -3.14 -3.98 7.25
CA LEU A 94 -4.38 -4.30 7.96
C LEU A 94 -5.57 -3.73 7.20
N PHE A 95 -6.52 -4.58 6.87
CA PHE A 95 -7.85 -4.23 6.40
C PHE A 95 -8.89 -4.40 7.52
N LEU A 96 -10.10 -3.93 7.31
CA LEU A 96 -11.20 -4.20 8.24
C LEU A 96 -11.72 -5.61 7.99
N GLY A 97 -11.55 -6.49 8.97
CA GLY A 97 -11.89 -7.91 8.92
C GLY A 97 -10.89 -8.81 8.21
N ASP A 98 -9.78 -8.26 7.68
CA ASP A 98 -8.78 -9.02 6.91
C ASP A 98 -7.38 -8.40 7.02
N VAL A 99 -6.41 -8.97 6.32
CA VAL A 99 -5.05 -8.45 6.10
C VAL A 99 -4.64 -8.58 4.64
N GLY A 100 -3.64 -7.83 4.22
CA GLY A 100 -3.11 -7.91 2.85
C GLY A 100 -2.50 -9.28 2.56
N ARG A 101 -2.72 -9.76 1.33
CA ARG A 101 -2.17 -11.05 0.87
C ARG A 101 -0.64 -11.02 0.86
N PRO A 102 0.04 -12.09 1.32
CA PRO A 102 1.50 -12.09 1.47
C PRO A 102 2.26 -12.65 0.26
N ASP A 103 1.63 -12.85 -0.90
CA ASP A 103 2.23 -13.56 -2.03
C ASP A 103 2.74 -12.65 -3.16
N LEU A 104 2.49 -11.33 -3.11
CA LEU A 104 2.81 -10.43 -4.22
C LEU A 104 4.30 -10.11 -4.35
N ALA A 105 5.05 -10.11 -3.26
CA ALA A 105 6.47 -9.76 -3.25
C ALA A 105 7.45 -10.93 -3.39
N GLN A 106 6.98 -12.16 -3.54
CA GLN A 106 7.82 -13.38 -3.54
C GLN A 106 9.01 -13.31 -4.52
N LYS A 107 8.73 -12.97 -5.78
CA LYS A 107 9.78 -12.92 -6.83
C LYS A 107 10.78 -11.80 -6.59
N ALA A 108 10.31 -10.64 -6.14
CA ALA A 108 11.16 -9.47 -5.91
C ALA A 108 12.07 -9.66 -4.69
N ALA A 109 11.58 -10.32 -3.65
CA ALA A 109 12.31 -10.54 -2.41
C ALA A 109 13.07 -11.88 -2.36
N SER A 110 12.85 -12.78 -3.34
CA SER A 110 13.41 -14.14 -3.36
C SER A 110 13.07 -14.95 -2.09
N ILE A 111 11.87 -14.77 -1.56
CA ILE A 111 11.34 -15.45 -0.37
C ILE A 111 9.98 -16.06 -0.68
N THR A 112 9.52 -16.98 0.16
CA THR A 112 8.24 -17.67 -0.03
C THR A 112 7.07 -16.81 0.46
N GLN A 113 5.84 -17.17 0.07
CA GLN A 113 4.64 -16.54 0.62
C GLN A 113 4.48 -16.84 2.13
N GLU A 114 4.93 -18.00 2.58
CA GLU A 114 4.94 -18.40 3.98
C GLU A 114 5.90 -17.53 4.79
N ASP A 115 7.07 -17.20 4.25
CA ASP A 115 8.01 -16.28 4.89
C ASP A 115 7.40 -14.87 5.00
N LEU A 116 6.77 -14.38 3.93
CA LEU A 116 6.08 -13.08 3.93
C LEU A 116 4.91 -13.06 4.91
N ALA A 117 4.12 -14.13 4.99
CA ALA A 117 3.05 -14.27 5.97
C ALA A 117 3.59 -14.24 7.41
N GLY A 118 4.71 -14.91 7.64
CA GLY A 118 5.39 -14.90 8.94
C GLY A 118 5.91 -13.53 9.33
N ILE A 119 6.42 -12.75 8.38
CA ILE A 119 6.84 -11.36 8.58
C ILE A 119 5.63 -10.45 8.85
N LEU A 120 4.52 -10.66 8.11
CA LEU A 120 3.27 -9.94 8.34
C LEU A 120 2.72 -10.18 9.76
N PHE A 121 2.75 -11.44 10.21
CA PHE A 121 2.37 -11.78 11.59
C PHE A 121 3.17 -10.95 12.61
N ASP A 122 4.49 -10.91 12.46
CA ASP A 122 5.36 -10.14 13.37
C ASP A 122 5.04 -8.64 13.31
N SER A 123 4.79 -8.09 12.13
CA SER A 123 4.37 -6.69 11.94
C SER A 123 3.05 -6.40 12.68
N LEU A 124 2.05 -7.27 12.54
CA LEU A 124 0.76 -7.11 13.19
C LEU A 124 0.88 -7.22 14.72
N ARG A 125 1.58 -8.24 15.22
CA ARG A 125 1.71 -8.50 16.68
C ARG A 125 2.54 -7.44 17.40
N ASN A 126 3.67 -7.03 16.80
CA ASN A 126 4.65 -6.19 17.49
C ASN A 126 4.41 -4.69 17.29
N LYS A 127 3.63 -4.28 16.27
CA LYS A 127 3.40 -2.86 15.98
C LYS A 127 1.93 -2.48 15.98
N ILE A 128 1.08 -3.24 15.29
CA ILE A 128 -0.32 -2.85 15.09
C ILE A 128 -1.15 -3.16 16.34
N MET A 129 -1.04 -4.37 16.87
CA MET A 129 -1.83 -4.78 18.04
C MET A 129 -1.37 -4.12 19.35
N THR A 130 -0.22 -3.45 19.36
CA THR A 130 0.27 -2.67 20.50
C THR A 130 -0.34 -1.27 20.57
N LEU A 131 -1.00 -0.82 19.51
CA LEU A 131 -1.67 0.48 19.48
C LEU A 131 -2.92 0.48 20.39
N PRO A 132 -3.30 1.65 20.92
CA PRO A 132 -4.53 1.80 21.72
C PRO A 132 -5.77 1.35 20.94
N ASP A 133 -6.73 0.76 21.62
CA ASP A 133 -7.95 0.22 21.01
C ASP A 133 -8.81 1.29 20.33
N GLU A 134 -8.75 2.53 20.81
CA GLU A 134 -9.43 3.68 20.22
C GLU A 134 -8.77 4.22 18.94
N THR A 135 -7.57 3.77 18.55
CA THR A 135 -6.91 4.21 17.32
C THR A 135 -7.75 3.86 16.10
N VAL A 136 -8.14 4.89 15.34
CA VAL A 136 -8.96 4.74 14.13
C VAL A 136 -8.14 4.13 13.00
N VAL A 137 -8.69 3.16 12.28
CA VAL A 137 -8.03 2.48 11.15
C VAL A 137 -8.63 2.95 9.82
N TYR A 138 -7.76 3.46 8.94
CA TYR A 138 -8.04 3.78 7.55
C TYR A 138 -7.24 2.83 6.65
N PRO A 139 -7.86 1.76 6.12
CA PRO A 139 -7.18 0.76 5.29
C PRO A 139 -6.94 1.26 3.86
N GLY A 140 -6.02 0.61 3.14
CA GLY A 140 -5.77 0.90 1.72
C GLY A 140 -6.94 0.53 0.82
N HIS A 141 -7.68 -0.51 1.16
CA HIS A 141 -8.81 -1.04 0.38
C HIS A 141 -10.01 -1.38 1.25
N GLY A 142 -11.17 -1.47 0.60
CA GLY A 142 -12.41 -2.03 1.12
C GLY A 142 -12.83 -3.30 0.40
N ALA A 143 -14.05 -3.75 0.66
CA ALA A 143 -14.61 -4.97 0.10
C ALA A 143 -14.54 -5.03 -1.44
N GLY A 144 -14.09 -6.17 -1.96
CA GLY A 144 -13.99 -6.45 -3.39
C GLY A 144 -12.61 -6.23 -4.01
N SER A 145 -11.62 -5.73 -3.27
CA SER A 145 -10.25 -5.66 -3.76
C SER A 145 -9.61 -7.05 -3.85
N ALA A 146 -8.74 -7.23 -4.87
CA ALA A 146 -7.95 -8.46 -5.04
C ALA A 146 -6.77 -8.56 -4.05
N CYS A 147 -6.54 -7.53 -3.21
CA CYS A 147 -5.44 -7.49 -2.24
C CYS A 147 -5.75 -8.19 -0.92
N GLY A 148 -7.01 -8.62 -0.68
CA GLY A 148 -7.45 -9.41 0.48
C GLY A 148 -8.52 -10.43 0.12
N LYS A 149 -8.96 -11.24 1.09
CA LYS A 149 -9.94 -12.32 0.90
C LYS A 149 -11.35 -11.99 1.41
N ASN A 150 -11.43 -11.47 2.64
CA ASN A 150 -12.65 -11.33 3.42
C ASN A 150 -12.86 -9.94 4.01
N MET A 151 -12.44 -8.89 3.30
CA MET A 151 -12.61 -7.52 3.76
C MET A 151 -14.08 -7.17 4.04
N SER A 152 -14.32 -6.48 5.13
CA SER A 152 -15.66 -6.00 5.50
C SER A 152 -16.13 -4.85 4.59
N LYS A 153 -17.40 -4.49 4.69
CA LYS A 153 -17.98 -3.39 3.89
C LYS A 153 -17.72 -2.02 4.48
N GLU A 154 -17.33 -1.97 5.74
CA GLU A 154 -16.98 -0.74 6.45
C GLU A 154 -15.70 -0.15 5.83
N THR A 155 -15.58 1.17 5.89
CA THR A 155 -14.43 1.91 5.38
C THR A 155 -13.56 2.51 6.48
N VAL A 156 -14.04 2.47 7.72
CA VAL A 156 -13.37 2.97 8.92
C VAL A 156 -13.73 2.07 10.08
N GLY A 157 -12.77 1.75 10.92
CA GLY A 157 -12.95 0.98 12.16
C GLY A 157 -11.93 1.40 13.21
N SER A 158 -11.78 0.62 14.27
CA SER A 158 -10.76 0.86 15.31
C SER A 158 -9.88 -0.38 15.53
N ILE A 159 -8.71 -0.18 16.12
CA ILE A 159 -7.82 -1.30 16.49
C ILE A 159 -8.52 -2.28 17.44
N GLY A 160 -9.29 -1.78 18.41
CA GLY A 160 -10.04 -2.61 19.34
C GLY A 160 -11.07 -3.48 18.62
N GLU A 161 -11.89 -2.91 17.75
CA GLU A 161 -12.82 -3.67 16.93
C GLU A 161 -12.12 -4.75 16.10
N GLN A 162 -10.98 -4.39 15.48
CA GLN A 162 -10.24 -5.37 14.69
C GLN A 162 -9.65 -6.50 15.52
N LYS A 163 -9.21 -6.24 16.77
CA LYS A 163 -8.79 -7.31 17.70
C LYS A 163 -9.91 -8.28 18.03
N GLU A 164 -11.18 -7.84 18.02
CA GLU A 164 -12.35 -8.66 18.33
C GLU A 164 -12.86 -9.45 17.12
N ILE A 165 -12.93 -8.82 15.93
CA ILE A 165 -13.64 -9.39 14.77
C ILE A 165 -12.72 -9.90 13.67
N ASN A 166 -11.47 -9.40 13.56
CA ASN A 166 -10.56 -9.77 12.49
C ASN A 166 -9.88 -11.11 12.80
N TYR A 167 -10.14 -12.12 11.98
CA TYR A 167 -9.57 -13.45 12.17
C TYR A 167 -8.05 -13.45 12.32
N ALA A 168 -7.37 -12.58 11.56
CA ALA A 168 -5.91 -12.49 11.54
C ALA A 168 -5.32 -11.85 12.81
N LEU A 169 -6.12 -11.13 13.61
CA LEU A 169 -5.70 -10.49 14.85
C LEU A 169 -6.07 -11.27 16.11
N ARG A 170 -6.65 -12.47 16.00
CA ARG A 170 -6.97 -13.31 17.14
C ARG A 170 -5.74 -13.54 18.02
N ALA A 171 -5.87 -13.26 19.32
CA ALA A 171 -4.76 -13.34 20.27
C ALA A 171 -4.27 -14.78 20.53
N ASP A 172 -5.15 -15.77 20.34
CA ASP A 172 -4.87 -17.20 20.51
C ASP A 172 -4.24 -17.87 19.29
N MET A 173 -4.15 -17.18 18.14
CA MET A 173 -3.61 -17.70 16.88
C MET A 173 -2.07 -17.76 16.93
N THR A 174 -1.50 -18.94 16.74
CA THR A 174 -0.05 -19.10 16.58
C THR A 174 0.42 -18.56 15.23
N LYS A 175 1.72 -18.35 15.10
CA LYS A 175 2.33 -17.89 13.83
C LYS A 175 2.11 -18.91 12.70
N GLU A 176 2.20 -20.18 13.00
CA GLU A 176 1.99 -21.28 12.06
C GLU A 176 0.54 -21.34 11.58
N GLU A 177 -0.42 -21.16 12.48
CA GLU A 177 -1.85 -21.09 12.15
C GLU A 177 -2.15 -19.86 11.29
N PHE A 178 -1.58 -18.71 11.62
CA PHE A 178 -1.72 -17.49 10.83
C PHE A 178 -1.19 -17.67 9.41
N ILE A 179 0.05 -18.21 9.27
CA ILE A 179 0.65 -18.46 7.96
C ILE A 179 -0.28 -19.32 7.11
N LYS A 180 -0.75 -20.44 7.67
CA LYS A 180 -1.67 -21.34 6.98
C LYS A 180 -2.95 -20.62 6.56
N GLU A 181 -3.57 -19.88 7.47
CA GLU A 181 -4.86 -19.21 7.22
C GLU A 181 -4.75 -18.12 6.14
N VAL A 182 -3.72 -17.28 6.16
CA VAL A 182 -3.60 -16.17 5.21
C VAL A 182 -3.10 -16.61 3.84
N THR A 183 -2.41 -17.76 3.74
CA THR A 183 -1.92 -18.30 2.46
C THR A 183 -2.89 -19.27 1.78
N ASP A 184 -3.86 -19.81 2.53
CA ASP A 184 -4.84 -20.76 2.00
C ASP A 184 -5.84 -20.07 1.06
N GLY A 185 -6.14 -20.71 -0.08
CA GLY A 185 -7.16 -20.29 -1.02
C GLY A 185 -6.89 -18.96 -1.74
N LEU A 186 -5.65 -18.46 -1.77
CA LEU A 186 -5.31 -17.27 -2.55
C LEU A 186 -5.52 -17.52 -4.04
N ALA A 187 -6.38 -16.72 -4.68
CA ALA A 187 -6.50 -16.73 -6.13
C ALA A 187 -5.22 -16.18 -6.78
N PRO A 188 -4.82 -16.65 -7.98
CA PRO A 188 -3.70 -16.07 -8.70
C PRO A 188 -3.87 -14.54 -8.84
N PRO A 189 -2.78 -13.75 -8.65
CA PRO A 189 -2.87 -12.32 -8.83
C PRO A 189 -3.19 -11.97 -10.30
N PRO A 190 -3.91 -10.86 -10.54
CA PRO A 190 -4.16 -10.38 -11.90
C PRO A 190 -2.86 -10.17 -12.69
N ALA A 191 -2.88 -10.48 -13.99
CA ALA A 191 -1.70 -10.44 -14.84
C ALA A 191 -1.03 -9.06 -14.94
N TYR A 192 -1.79 -7.99 -14.74
CA TYR A 192 -1.30 -6.59 -14.79
C TYR A 192 -0.57 -6.13 -13.51
N PHE A 193 -0.66 -6.86 -12.39
CA PHE A 193 -0.05 -6.47 -11.11
C PHE A 193 1.45 -6.16 -11.23
N PRO A 194 2.29 -7.01 -11.85
CA PRO A 194 3.72 -6.72 -11.97
C PRO A 194 4.01 -5.44 -12.75
N MET A 195 3.21 -5.11 -13.76
CA MET A 195 3.37 -3.89 -14.55
C MET A 195 3.06 -2.66 -13.70
N ASN A 196 1.97 -2.65 -12.95
CA ASN A 196 1.62 -1.52 -12.08
C ASN A 196 2.69 -1.30 -10.99
N VAL A 197 3.18 -2.36 -10.35
CA VAL A 197 4.29 -2.25 -9.37
C VAL A 197 5.51 -1.60 -10.02
N MET A 198 5.89 -2.04 -11.22
CA MET A 198 7.01 -1.47 -11.98
C MET A 198 6.77 0.03 -12.25
N MET A 199 5.60 0.42 -12.74
CA MET A 199 5.25 1.82 -13.01
C MET A 199 5.28 2.67 -11.74
N ASN A 200 4.74 2.16 -10.63
CA ASN A 200 4.74 2.85 -9.34
C ASN A 200 6.15 3.03 -8.76
N LYS A 201 7.08 2.15 -9.12
CA LYS A 201 8.48 2.19 -8.71
C LYS A 201 9.37 3.03 -9.62
N SER A 202 9.18 2.90 -10.95
CA SER A 202 10.04 3.54 -11.95
C SER A 202 9.52 4.91 -12.42
N GLY A 203 8.29 5.25 -12.07
CA GLY A 203 7.60 6.43 -12.57
C GLY A 203 6.83 6.13 -13.87
N TYR A 204 5.96 7.08 -14.25
CA TYR A 204 5.06 6.93 -15.38
C TYR A 204 4.75 8.30 -16.00
N GLN A 205 4.23 8.30 -17.24
CA GLN A 205 3.71 9.50 -17.87
C GLN A 205 2.38 9.92 -17.22
N SER A 206 2.18 11.23 -17.02
CA SER A 206 0.91 11.72 -16.48
C SER A 206 -0.28 11.24 -17.34
N ILE A 207 -1.42 11.00 -16.67
CA ILE A 207 -2.64 10.57 -17.35
C ILE A 207 -3.03 11.54 -18.48
N ASP A 208 -2.79 12.84 -18.31
CA ASP A 208 -3.08 13.86 -19.32
C ASP A 208 -2.28 13.60 -20.61
N LYS A 209 -0.98 13.30 -20.49
CA LYS A 209 -0.11 12.97 -21.65
C LYS A 209 -0.54 11.66 -22.31
N VAL A 210 -0.93 10.65 -21.52
CA VAL A 210 -1.42 9.37 -22.03
C VAL A 210 -2.71 9.57 -22.83
N ILE A 211 -3.65 10.37 -22.30
CA ILE A 211 -4.91 10.69 -22.97
C ILE A 211 -4.66 11.49 -24.25
N GLU A 212 -3.79 12.49 -24.23
CA GLU A 212 -3.44 13.27 -25.45
C GLU A 212 -2.85 12.36 -26.53
N LYS A 213 -1.92 11.48 -26.17
CA LYS A 213 -1.34 10.51 -27.09
C LYS A 213 -2.39 9.53 -27.64
N GLY A 214 -3.28 9.04 -26.79
CA GLY A 214 -4.36 8.12 -27.17
C GLY A 214 -5.45 8.74 -28.04
N LYS A 215 -5.60 10.07 -28.05
CA LYS A 215 -6.53 10.79 -28.92
C LYS A 215 -5.96 11.04 -30.33
N THR A 216 -4.65 10.85 -30.51
CA THR A 216 -4.00 11.03 -31.82
C THR A 216 -4.27 9.80 -32.68
N GLY A 217 -4.98 9.99 -33.83
CA GLY A 217 -5.23 8.91 -34.76
C GLY A 217 -3.92 8.35 -35.33
N LEU A 218 -3.82 7.04 -35.39
CA LEU A 218 -2.68 6.38 -36.05
C LEU A 218 -2.81 6.47 -37.56
N SER A 219 -1.69 6.67 -38.25
CA SER A 219 -1.68 6.48 -39.73
C SER A 219 -1.92 4.99 -40.03
N PRO A 220 -2.41 4.64 -41.24
CA PRO A 220 -2.62 3.23 -41.60
C PRO A 220 -1.37 2.36 -41.38
N THR A 221 -0.20 2.87 -41.76
CA THR A 221 1.08 2.16 -41.53
C THR A 221 1.43 2.00 -40.07
N ALA A 222 1.16 3.01 -39.22
CA ALA A 222 1.40 2.93 -37.80
C ALA A 222 0.39 1.95 -37.09
N LEU A 223 -0.85 1.90 -37.58
CA LEU A 223 -1.83 0.93 -37.10
C LEU A 223 -1.43 -0.49 -37.48
N GLU A 224 -0.97 -0.72 -38.71
CA GLU A 224 -0.49 -2.03 -39.14
C GLU A 224 0.73 -2.49 -38.34
N ALA A 225 1.68 -1.57 -38.09
CA ALA A 225 2.84 -1.86 -37.25
C ALA A 225 2.41 -2.25 -35.80
N ALA A 226 1.52 -1.45 -35.20
CA ALA A 226 1.01 -1.73 -33.86
C ALA A 226 0.24 -3.06 -33.77
N ALA A 227 -0.57 -3.39 -34.82
CA ALA A 227 -1.31 -4.66 -34.86
C ALA A 227 -0.41 -5.89 -35.01
N ASN A 228 0.82 -5.72 -35.53
CA ASN A 228 1.79 -6.78 -35.68
C ASN A 228 2.76 -6.92 -34.49
N GLU A 229 2.73 -5.97 -33.54
CA GLU A 229 3.45 -6.11 -32.26
C GLU A 229 2.72 -7.11 -31.36
N THR A 230 3.44 -8.15 -30.89
CA THR A 230 2.87 -9.24 -30.08
C THR A 230 2.35 -8.79 -28.69
N GLU A 231 2.59 -7.55 -28.31
CA GLU A 231 2.15 -6.94 -27.03
C GLU A 231 1.01 -5.91 -27.21
N ALA A 232 0.54 -5.71 -28.44
CA ALA A 232 -0.57 -4.80 -28.71
C ALA A 232 -1.92 -5.51 -28.49
N ILE A 233 -2.44 -5.44 -27.27
CA ILE A 233 -3.85 -5.74 -26.95
C ILE A 233 -4.44 -4.54 -26.24
#